data_134d877b94ad58725233fbe68ed38c5b
#
_entry.id   134d877b94ad58725233fbe68ed38c5b
#
_cell.length_a   1.000
_cell.length_b   1.000
_cell.length_c   1.000
_cell.angle_alpha   90.00
_cell.angle_beta   90.00
_cell.angle_gamma   90.00
#
_symmetry.space_group_name_H-M   'P 1'
#
loop_
_entity.id
_entity.type
_entity.pdbx_description
1 polymer ?
#
loop_
_entity_poly.entity_id
_entity_poly.type
_entity_poly.pdbx_seq_one_letter_code
_entity_poly.pdbx_strand_id
1 'polypeptide(L)'
;MASNAYVNKIATAVPEHEVHQFYLQFAASMLDAHPHRRALFNRMIQASGIERRYSCFAPAGDPDGVAVDERGNFIRGSFPGTGLRMRAYEEAAPGLACQAVERLLAGEDRSRITHIIVTSCTGFYAPGIDLDLIERCGLSPGIERTIIGFMGCYAAINALKLARHIVRSDSRARVLAVNVELCTLHINETHDLEKLLSFCLWGDGCA
;
A
#
# COMPACT_ATOMS: atom_id res chain seq x y z
N MET A 1 -5.80 34.69 13.83
CA MET A 1 -4.54 34.39 13.09
C MET A 1 -4.59 32.94 12.69
N ALA A 2 -4.21 32.59 11.46
CA ALA A 2 -4.18 31.18 11.05
C ALA A 2 -3.10 30.43 11.84
N SER A 3 -3.46 29.30 12.47
CA SER A 3 -2.52 28.45 13.20
C SER A 3 -1.51 27.79 12.25
N ASN A 4 -0.29 27.54 12.70
CA ASN A 4 0.65 26.73 11.94
C ASN A 4 0.26 25.25 12.04
N ALA A 5 0.48 24.50 10.95
CA ALA A 5 0.31 23.07 10.92
C ALA A 5 1.69 22.38 11.06
N TYR A 6 1.75 21.35 11.89
CA TYR A 6 2.97 20.60 12.15
C TYR A 6 2.73 19.12 11.95
N VAL A 7 3.73 18.40 11.44
CA VAL A 7 3.78 16.95 11.49
C VAL A 7 4.49 16.57 12.79
N ASN A 8 3.75 16.00 13.72
CA ASN A 8 4.27 15.71 15.07
C ASN A 8 5.00 14.36 15.11
N LYS A 9 4.51 13.38 14.36
CA LYS A 9 5.02 12.01 14.42
C LYS A 9 4.71 11.29 13.10
N ILE A 10 5.59 10.38 12.70
CA ILE A 10 5.41 9.50 11.56
C ILE A 10 5.75 8.08 12.00
N ALA A 11 4.96 7.11 11.55
CA ALA A 11 5.24 5.70 11.71
C ALA A 11 4.90 4.96 10.42
N THR A 12 5.54 3.83 10.20
CA THR A 12 5.36 2.99 9.02
C THR A 12 5.16 1.54 9.41
N ALA A 13 4.49 0.80 8.53
CA ALA A 13 4.41 -0.65 8.58
C ALA A 13 4.56 -1.23 7.17
N VAL A 14 5.16 -2.41 7.08
CA VAL A 14 5.22 -3.21 5.87
C VAL A 14 4.73 -4.63 6.20
N PRO A 15 4.17 -5.37 5.23
CA PRO A 15 3.82 -6.77 5.43
C PRO A 15 5.05 -7.63 5.78
N GLU A 16 4.81 -8.88 6.19
CA GLU A 16 5.89 -9.76 6.64
C GLU A 16 6.71 -10.40 5.51
N HIS A 17 6.12 -10.58 4.31
CA HIS A 17 6.75 -11.32 3.24
C HIS A 17 7.66 -10.42 2.41
N GLU A 18 8.98 -10.62 2.51
CA GLU A 18 9.95 -10.00 1.61
C GLU A 18 9.96 -10.79 0.29
N VAL A 19 9.64 -10.13 -0.83
CA VAL A 19 9.40 -10.77 -2.13
C VAL A 19 10.28 -10.21 -3.26
N HIS A 20 11.30 -9.40 -2.95
CA HIS A 20 12.03 -8.68 -3.98
C HIS A 20 12.69 -9.63 -4.99
N GLN A 21 13.45 -10.60 -4.51
CA GLN A 21 14.18 -11.54 -5.38
C GLN A 21 13.22 -12.46 -6.14
N PHE A 22 12.20 -12.97 -5.47
CA PHE A 22 11.14 -13.77 -6.11
C PHE A 22 10.52 -12.99 -7.27
N TYR A 23 10.12 -11.74 -7.01
CA TYR A 23 9.48 -10.93 -8.02
C TYR A 23 10.40 -10.64 -9.22
N LEU A 24 11.70 -10.37 -8.98
CA LEU A 24 12.66 -10.13 -10.06
C LEU A 24 12.79 -11.34 -10.98
N GLN A 25 12.86 -12.55 -10.41
CA GLN A 25 12.92 -13.79 -11.18
C GLN A 25 11.64 -14.03 -11.95
N PHE A 26 10.48 -13.89 -11.29
CA PHE A 26 9.17 -13.98 -11.93
C PHE A 26 9.04 -13.00 -13.11
N ALA A 27 9.41 -11.73 -12.92
CA ALA A 27 9.34 -10.73 -13.98
C ALA A 27 10.32 -11.01 -15.13
N ALA A 28 11.52 -11.47 -14.82
CA ALA A 28 12.51 -11.84 -15.82
C ALA A 28 12.05 -13.03 -16.68
N SER A 29 11.39 -14.03 -16.06
CA SER A 29 10.89 -15.20 -16.79
C SER A 29 9.85 -14.84 -17.87
N MET A 30 9.07 -13.80 -17.68
CA MET A 30 8.15 -13.29 -18.70
C MET A 30 8.86 -12.70 -19.93
N LEU A 31 10.16 -12.44 -19.85
CA LEU A 31 10.99 -11.89 -20.92
C LEU A 31 11.93 -12.91 -21.58
N ASP A 32 11.82 -14.19 -21.26
CA ASP A 32 12.75 -15.22 -21.75
C ASP A 32 12.79 -15.32 -23.28
N ALA A 33 11.65 -15.13 -23.94
CA ALA A 33 11.58 -15.08 -25.41
C ALA A 33 12.16 -13.78 -26.01
N HIS A 34 12.60 -12.82 -25.18
CA HIS A 34 13.04 -11.49 -25.60
C HIS A 34 14.37 -11.06 -24.94
N PRO A 35 15.52 -11.66 -25.33
CA PRO A 35 16.82 -11.45 -24.66
C PRO A 35 17.23 -9.99 -24.49
N HIS A 36 17.01 -9.14 -25.49
CA HIS A 36 17.33 -7.73 -25.41
C HIS A 36 16.49 -6.97 -24.35
N ARG A 37 15.19 -7.26 -24.26
CA ARG A 37 14.33 -6.68 -23.24
C ARG A 37 14.70 -7.16 -21.85
N ARG A 38 15.04 -8.44 -21.70
CA ARG A 38 15.53 -9.02 -20.45
C ARG A 38 16.83 -8.35 -19.97
N ALA A 39 17.77 -8.13 -20.87
CA ALA A 39 19.03 -7.43 -20.55
C ALA A 39 18.77 -5.97 -20.12
N LEU A 40 17.87 -5.27 -20.79
CA LEU A 40 17.47 -3.91 -20.41
C LEU A 40 16.76 -3.88 -19.07
N PHE A 41 15.82 -4.79 -18.83
CA PHE A 41 15.13 -4.96 -17.55
C PHE A 41 16.12 -5.14 -16.40
N ASN A 42 17.06 -6.08 -16.50
CA ASN A 42 18.06 -6.33 -15.47
C ASN A 42 18.92 -5.09 -15.17
N ARG A 43 19.35 -4.36 -16.20
CA ARG A 43 20.13 -3.14 -16.01
C ARG A 43 19.32 -2.03 -15.30
N MET A 44 18.05 -1.87 -15.64
CA MET A 44 17.18 -0.86 -15.02
C MET A 44 16.87 -1.20 -13.57
N ILE A 45 16.64 -2.49 -13.26
CA ILE A 45 16.47 -2.95 -11.89
C ILE A 45 17.71 -2.66 -11.04
N GLN A 46 18.90 -2.99 -11.54
CA GLN A 46 20.14 -2.65 -10.84
C GLN A 46 20.30 -1.16 -10.58
N ALA A 47 19.91 -0.32 -11.57
CA ALA A 47 19.96 1.13 -11.44
C ALA A 47 18.88 1.71 -10.49
N SER A 48 17.81 0.96 -10.18
CA SER A 48 16.74 1.44 -9.30
C SER A 48 17.18 1.59 -7.84
N GLY A 49 18.19 0.87 -7.40
CA GLY A 49 18.66 0.87 -6.03
C GLY A 49 17.67 0.27 -5.02
N ILE A 50 16.60 -0.41 -5.49
CA ILE A 50 15.63 -1.06 -4.62
C ILE A 50 16.18 -2.42 -4.20
N GLU A 51 16.37 -2.60 -2.89
CA GLU A 51 16.94 -3.82 -2.32
C GLU A 51 15.87 -4.73 -1.71
N ARG A 52 14.74 -4.17 -1.27
CA ARG A 52 13.66 -4.91 -0.58
C ARG A 52 12.30 -4.49 -1.10
N ARG A 53 11.40 -5.44 -1.12
CA ARG A 53 9.98 -5.26 -1.43
C ARG A 53 9.16 -6.21 -0.58
N TYR A 54 8.07 -5.70 -0.05
CA TYR A 54 7.18 -6.46 0.80
C TYR A 54 5.83 -6.67 0.14
N SER A 55 5.17 -7.79 0.47
CA SER A 55 3.87 -8.17 -0.05
C SER A 55 2.95 -8.69 1.04
N CYS A 56 1.65 -8.40 0.88
CA CYS A 56 0.61 -8.93 1.75
C CYS A 56 0.34 -10.43 1.52
N PHE A 57 0.85 -11.03 0.46
CA PHE A 57 0.77 -12.47 0.21
C PHE A 57 2.16 -13.11 0.14
N ALA A 58 2.25 -14.34 0.66
CA ALA A 58 3.44 -15.14 0.57
C ALA A 58 3.69 -15.56 -0.88
N PRO A 59 4.94 -15.46 -1.39
CA PRO A 59 5.28 -15.96 -2.72
C PRO A 59 5.23 -17.48 -2.76
N ALA A 60 4.97 -18.06 -3.92
CA ALA A 60 5.16 -19.50 -4.13
C ALA A 60 6.64 -19.89 -3.96
N GLY A 61 6.90 -21.18 -3.73
CA GLY A 61 8.27 -21.66 -3.55
C GLY A 61 9.14 -21.60 -4.81
N ASP A 62 8.52 -21.56 -6.00
CA ASP A 62 9.19 -21.54 -7.30
C ASP A 62 8.72 -20.35 -8.14
N PRO A 63 9.59 -19.36 -8.43
CA PRO A 63 9.25 -18.19 -9.24
C PRO A 63 8.98 -18.53 -10.71
N ASP A 64 9.45 -19.66 -11.21
CA ASP A 64 9.17 -20.15 -12.57
C ASP A 64 7.98 -21.11 -12.61
N GLY A 65 7.42 -21.45 -11.46
CA GLY A 65 6.26 -22.31 -11.30
C GLY A 65 4.96 -21.71 -11.85
N VAL A 66 3.91 -22.53 -11.84
CA VAL A 66 2.57 -22.12 -12.30
C VAL A 66 1.91 -21.14 -11.32
N ALA A 67 2.04 -21.38 -10.02
CA ALA A 67 1.54 -20.48 -8.98
C ALA A 67 2.58 -19.42 -8.63
N VAL A 68 2.14 -18.17 -8.48
CA VAL A 68 2.98 -17.02 -8.10
C VAL A 68 2.88 -16.74 -6.60
N ASP A 69 1.75 -17.03 -6.01
CA ASP A 69 1.53 -16.95 -4.56
C ASP A 69 1.29 -18.33 -3.95
N GLU A 70 1.58 -18.48 -2.66
CA GLU A 70 1.45 -19.75 -1.92
C GLU A 70 0.01 -20.27 -1.93
N ARG A 71 -0.99 -19.36 -1.92
CA ARG A 71 -2.41 -19.73 -1.90
C ARG A 71 -2.96 -20.13 -3.28
N GLY A 72 -2.17 -19.97 -4.35
CA GLY A 72 -2.59 -20.28 -5.71
C GLY A 72 -3.69 -19.35 -6.25
N ASN A 73 -3.76 -18.11 -5.80
CA ASN A 73 -4.67 -17.10 -6.33
C ASN A 73 -4.15 -16.47 -7.62
N PHE A 74 -2.84 -16.33 -7.74
CA PHE A 74 -2.15 -15.80 -8.90
C PHE A 74 -1.52 -16.96 -9.67
N ILE A 75 -2.22 -17.44 -10.71
CA ILE A 75 -1.80 -18.57 -11.54
C ILE A 75 -1.39 -18.04 -12.90
N ARG A 76 -0.22 -18.45 -13.42
CA ARG A 76 0.23 -18.09 -14.77
C ARG A 76 -0.81 -18.51 -15.80
N GLY A 77 -1.13 -17.63 -16.74
CA GLY A 77 -2.19 -17.79 -17.71
C GLY A 77 -3.61 -17.52 -17.19
N SER A 78 -3.78 -17.29 -15.87
CA SER A 78 -5.09 -17.08 -15.25
C SER A 78 -5.01 -16.20 -14.01
N PHE A 79 -4.45 -15.01 -14.14
CA PHE A 79 -4.36 -14.08 -13.03
C PHE A 79 -5.75 -13.60 -12.57
N PRO A 80 -5.92 -13.32 -11.27
CA PRO A 80 -7.22 -13.02 -10.68
C PRO A 80 -7.82 -11.72 -11.22
N GLY A 81 -9.14 -11.71 -11.36
CA GLY A 81 -9.89 -10.49 -11.66
C GLY A 81 -10.00 -9.54 -10.46
N THR A 82 -10.55 -8.36 -10.69
CA THR A 82 -10.70 -7.29 -9.70
C THR A 82 -11.41 -7.74 -8.42
N GLY A 83 -12.46 -8.56 -8.53
CA GLY A 83 -13.21 -9.00 -7.35
C GLY A 83 -12.38 -9.78 -6.33
N LEU A 84 -11.48 -10.67 -6.79
CA LEU A 84 -10.58 -11.40 -5.88
C LEU A 84 -9.55 -10.44 -5.25
N ARG A 85 -8.98 -9.53 -6.05
CA ARG A 85 -8.01 -8.55 -5.56
C ARG A 85 -8.62 -7.63 -4.49
N MET A 86 -9.88 -7.22 -4.66
CA MET A 86 -10.59 -6.38 -3.68
C MET A 86 -10.88 -7.14 -2.38
N ARG A 87 -11.25 -8.43 -2.44
CA ARG A 87 -11.37 -9.27 -1.24
C ARG A 87 -10.04 -9.41 -0.50
N ALA A 88 -8.96 -9.67 -1.22
CA ALA A 88 -7.61 -9.75 -0.63
C ALA A 88 -7.18 -8.40 0.00
N TYR A 89 -7.57 -7.28 -0.61
CA TYR A 89 -7.35 -5.95 -0.04
C TYR A 89 -8.11 -5.78 1.27
N GLU A 90 -9.40 -6.09 1.29
CA GLU A 90 -10.27 -6.01 2.48
C GLU A 90 -9.73 -6.87 3.65
N GLU A 91 -9.17 -8.05 3.34
CA GLU A 91 -8.57 -8.93 4.34
C GLU A 91 -7.24 -8.38 4.90
N ALA A 92 -6.38 -7.81 4.07
CA ALA A 92 -5.00 -7.51 4.45
C ALA A 92 -4.76 -6.03 4.84
N ALA A 93 -5.39 -5.07 4.14
CA ALA A 93 -5.10 -3.65 4.32
C ALA A 93 -5.43 -3.13 5.73
N PRO A 94 -6.57 -3.49 6.37
CA PRO A 94 -6.87 -3.01 7.72
C PRO A 94 -5.83 -3.44 8.76
N GLY A 95 -5.34 -4.67 8.66
CA GLY A 95 -4.32 -5.19 9.57
C GLY A 95 -2.99 -4.44 9.46
N LEU A 96 -2.55 -4.19 8.23
CA LEU A 96 -1.33 -3.44 7.95
C LEU A 96 -1.45 -1.98 8.40
N ALA A 97 -2.57 -1.34 8.09
CA ALA A 97 -2.81 0.05 8.49
C ALA A 97 -2.90 0.19 10.02
N CYS A 98 -3.56 -0.75 10.69
CA CYS A 98 -3.64 -0.80 12.15
C CYS A 98 -2.24 -0.90 12.78
N GLN A 99 -1.33 -1.72 12.24
CA GLN A 99 0.05 -1.81 12.75
C GLN A 99 0.78 -0.45 12.69
N ALA A 100 0.64 0.30 11.60
CA ALA A 100 1.24 1.63 11.48
C ALA A 100 0.63 2.62 12.50
N VAL A 101 -0.71 2.62 12.63
CA VAL A 101 -1.44 3.48 13.58
C VAL A 101 -1.08 3.15 15.02
N GLU A 102 -1.00 1.86 15.39
CA GLU A 102 -0.61 1.44 16.74
C GLU A 102 0.82 1.90 17.09
N ARG A 103 1.77 1.77 16.15
CA ARG A 103 3.13 2.30 16.33
C ARG A 103 3.15 3.82 16.49
N LEU A 104 2.33 4.52 15.69
CA LEU A 104 2.23 5.98 15.76
C LEU A 104 1.67 6.45 17.10
N LEU A 105 0.59 5.82 17.57
CA LEU A 105 -0.17 6.21 18.74
C LEU A 105 0.31 5.55 20.03
N ALA A 106 1.44 4.83 20.00
CA ALA A 106 2.02 4.24 21.21
C ALA A 106 2.34 5.33 22.25
N GLY A 107 1.68 5.27 23.42
CA GLY A 107 1.80 6.24 24.49
C GLY A 107 1.05 7.56 24.27
N GLU A 108 0.28 7.68 23.20
CA GLU A 108 -0.55 8.85 22.89
C GLU A 108 -1.98 8.70 23.41
N ASP A 109 -2.61 9.81 23.76
CA ASP A 109 -4.03 9.85 24.08
C ASP A 109 -4.87 9.86 22.79
N ARG A 110 -5.45 8.72 22.47
CA ARG A 110 -6.25 8.49 21.25
C ARG A 110 -7.52 9.33 21.21
N SER A 111 -8.08 9.71 22.36
CA SER A 111 -9.28 10.55 22.45
C SER A 111 -9.08 11.95 21.86
N ARG A 112 -7.83 12.36 21.72
CA ARG A 112 -7.47 13.66 21.15
C ARG A 112 -7.48 13.69 19.62
N ILE A 113 -7.54 12.53 18.93
CA ILE A 113 -7.64 12.49 17.47
C ILE A 113 -9.06 12.92 17.10
N THR A 114 -9.17 13.94 16.27
CA THR A 114 -10.44 14.53 15.85
C THR A 114 -10.81 14.19 14.41
N HIS A 115 -9.84 13.91 13.57
CA HIS A 115 -10.03 13.61 12.16
C HIS A 115 -9.15 12.43 11.74
N ILE A 116 -9.69 11.57 10.88
CA ILE A 116 -8.92 10.56 10.16
C ILE A 116 -9.06 10.78 8.66
N ILE A 117 -7.93 10.80 7.97
CA ILE A 117 -7.85 10.84 6.50
C ILE A 117 -7.15 9.57 6.06
N VAL A 118 -7.83 8.75 5.27
CA VAL A 118 -7.23 7.53 4.72
C VAL A 118 -7.05 7.70 3.21
N THR A 119 -5.88 7.33 2.70
CA THR A 119 -5.65 7.26 1.26
C THR A 119 -5.34 5.83 0.82
N SER A 120 -5.94 5.42 -0.27
CA SER A 120 -5.58 4.18 -0.98
C SER A 120 -6.04 4.23 -2.44
N CYS A 121 -5.21 3.67 -3.33
CA CYS A 121 -5.54 3.50 -4.75
C CYS A 121 -5.53 2.04 -5.18
N THR A 122 -5.13 1.13 -4.29
CA THR A 122 -4.95 -0.28 -4.58
C THR A 122 -6.13 -1.15 -4.16
N GLY A 123 -7.11 -0.57 -3.47
CA GLY A 123 -8.34 -1.27 -3.13
C GLY A 123 -9.37 -0.37 -2.47
N PHE A 124 -10.59 -0.90 -2.41
CA PHE A 124 -11.71 -0.28 -1.74
C PHE A 124 -12.76 -1.33 -1.37
N TYR A 125 -13.50 -1.06 -0.32
CA TYR A 125 -14.65 -1.84 0.12
C TYR A 125 -15.57 -0.96 0.97
N ALA A 126 -16.77 -1.44 1.28
CA ALA A 126 -17.73 -0.76 2.14
C ALA A 126 -17.96 -1.62 3.41
N PRO A 127 -18.03 -1.00 4.60
CA PRO A 127 -18.13 0.45 4.87
C PRO A 127 -16.82 1.24 4.73
N GLY A 128 -15.65 0.61 4.74
CA GLY A 128 -14.37 1.22 4.45
C GLY A 128 -13.33 1.06 5.55
N ILE A 129 -12.08 1.11 5.14
CA ILE A 129 -10.91 0.88 6.01
C ILE A 129 -10.80 1.92 7.15
N ASP A 130 -11.33 3.10 6.98
CA ASP A 130 -11.40 4.14 8.02
C ASP A 130 -12.24 3.70 9.21
N LEU A 131 -13.36 3.00 9.00
CA LEU A 131 -14.17 2.42 10.08
C LEU A 131 -13.45 1.26 10.77
N ASP A 132 -12.81 0.38 10.02
CA ASP A 132 -11.99 -0.67 10.60
C ASP A 132 -10.90 -0.11 11.51
N LEU A 133 -10.24 0.97 11.10
CA LEU A 133 -9.21 1.63 11.91
C LEU A 133 -9.78 2.27 13.18
N ILE A 134 -10.95 2.90 13.09
CA ILE A 134 -11.63 3.48 14.25
C ILE A 134 -11.90 2.39 15.29
N GLU A 135 -12.48 1.27 14.86
CA GLU A 135 -12.82 0.16 15.73
C GLU A 135 -11.57 -0.53 16.30
N ARG A 136 -10.67 -0.99 15.42
CA ARG A 136 -9.49 -1.79 15.81
C ARG A 136 -8.47 -1.01 16.61
N CYS A 137 -8.30 0.28 16.31
CA CYS A 137 -7.33 1.13 17.01
C CYS A 137 -7.97 1.91 18.18
N GLY A 138 -9.24 1.67 18.52
CA GLY A 138 -9.91 2.31 19.66
C GLY A 138 -9.99 3.83 19.55
N LEU A 139 -10.23 4.35 18.34
CA LEU A 139 -10.46 5.77 18.12
C LEU A 139 -11.89 6.15 18.48
N SER A 140 -12.15 7.43 18.71
CA SER A 140 -13.50 7.92 19.00
C SER A 140 -14.47 7.64 17.84
N PRO A 141 -15.66 7.07 18.06
CA PRO A 141 -16.63 6.85 16.98
C PRO A 141 -17.19 8.16 16.39
N GLY A 142 -17.00 9.28 17.06
CA GLY A 142 -17.41 10.61 16.57
C GLY A 142 -16.32 11.35 15.76
N ILE A 143 -15.23 10.69 15.43
CA ILE A 143 -14.14 11.28 14.62
C ILE A 143 -14.63 11.64 13.21
N GLU A 144 -14.20 12.78 12.67
CA GLU A 144 -14.48 13.14 11.28
C GLU A 144 -13.63 12.29 10.33
N ARG A 145 -14.26 11.73 9.28
CA ARG A 145 -13.66 10.76 8.37
C ARG A 145 -13.58 11.27 6.94
N THR A 146 -12.47 11.06 6.28
CA THR A 146 -12.30 11.33 4.85
C THR A 146 -11.48 10.22 4.19
N ILE A 147 -11.98 9.68 3.09
CA ILE A 147 -11.23 8.77 2.22
C ILE A 147 -10.86 9.49 0.94
N ILE A 148 -9.58 9.42 0.56
CA ILE A 148 -9.07 9.94 -0.71
C ILE A 148 -8.62 8.73 -1.55
N GLY A 149 -9.48 8.32 -2.49
CA GLY A 149 -9.23 7.20 -3.39
C GLY A 149 -8.87 7.66 -4.81
N PHE A 150 -8.30 6.75 -5.59
CA PHE A 150 -8.08 6.91 -7.04
C PHE A 150 -7.25 8.12 -7.50
N MET A 151 -6.39 8.63 -6.62
CA MET A 151 -5.49 9.76 -6.92
C MET A 151 -4.04 9.31 -7.21
N GLY A 152 -3.77 8.01 -7.29
CA GLY A 152 -2.43 7.47 -7.40
C GLY A 152 -1.56 7.84 -6.18
N CYS A 153 -0.25 7.72 -6.31
CA CYS A 153 0.72 8.06 -5.25
C CYS A 153 0.63 9.53 -4.79
N TYR A 154 -0.04 10.40 -5.57
CA TYR A 154 -0.30 11.79 -5.20
C TYR A 154 -1.34 11.94 -4.08
N ALA A 155 -2.11 10.91 -3.77
CA ALA A 155 -3.12 10.92 -2.71
C ALA A 155 -2.54 11.32 -1.34
N ALA A 156 -1.31 10.88 -1.02
CA ALA A 156 -0.62 11.26 0.21
C ALA A 156 -0.38 12.78 0.31
N ILE A 157 -0.02 13.43 -0.79
CA ILE A 157 0.13 14.89 -0.85
C ILE A 157 -1.22 15.58 -0.63
N ASN A 158 -2.30 15.03 -1.22
CA ASN A 158 -3.65 15.54 -1.00
C ASN A 158 -4.08 15.38 0.46
N ALA A 159 -3.78 14.25 1.11
CA ALA A 159 -4.05 14.03 2.53
C ALA A 159 -3.33 15.06 3.41
N LEU A 160 -2.03 15.27 3.19
CA LEU A 160 -1.24 16.28 3.93
C LEU A 160 -1.77 17.69 3.70
N LYS A 161 -2.16 18.02 2.46
CA LYS A 161 -2.77 19.32 2.14
C LYS A 161 -4.10 19.50 2.87
N LEU A 162 -4.97 18.49 2.87
CA LEU A 162 -6.24 18.51 3.57
C LEU A 162 -6.03 18.63 5.09
N ALA A 163 -5.16 17.81 5.67
CA ALA A 163 -4.80 17.87 7.08
C ALA A 163 -4.32 19.27 7.48
N ARG A 164 -3.45 19.88 6.66
CA ARG A 164 -3.00 21.26 6.88
C ARG A 164 -4.16 22.26 6.88
N HIS A 165 -5.14 22.13 5.99
CA HIS A 165 -6.30 23.02 5.96
C HIS A 165 -7.17 22.82 7.18
N ILE A 166 -7.42 21.59 7.62
CA ILE A 166 -8.20 21.27 8.81
C ILE A 166 -7.58 21.93 10.05
N VAL A 167 -6.29 21.66 10.33
CA VAL A 167 -5.63 22.19 11.54
C VAL A 167 -5.44 23.72 11.51
N ARG A 168 -5.50 24.35 10.34
CA ARG A 168 -5.47 25.82 10.24
C ARG A 168 -6.83 26.44 10.43
N SER A 169 -7.92 25.73 10.18
CA SER A 169 -9.28 26.20 10.42
C SER A 169 -9.76 25.92 11.85
N ASP A 170 -9.32 24.80 12.45
CA ASP A 170 -9.56 24.51 13.87
C ASP A 170 -8.23 24.21 14.59
N SER A 171 -7.84 25.09 15.49
CA SER A 171 -6.62 24.97 16.27
C SER A 171 -6.61 23.79 17.26
N ARG A 172 -7.78 23.19 17.55
CA ARG A 172 -7.92 21.99 18.39
C ARG A 172 -7.85 20.70 17.57
N ALA A 173 -7.92 20.80 16.24
CA ALA A 173 -7.90 19.63 15.37
C ALA A 173 -6.57 18.88 15.49
N ARG A 174 -6.68 17.56 15.62
CA ARG A 174 -5.59 16.58 15.51
C ARG A 174 -5.95 15.56 14.44
N VAL A 175 -5.21 15.59 13.36
CA VAL A 175 -5.50 14.79 12.17
C VAL A 175 -4.55 13.59 12.13
N LEU A 176 -5.12 12.40 12.04
CA LEU A 176 -4.45 11.17 11.70
C LEU A 176 -4.55 10.97 10.18
N ALA A 177 -3.44 11.04 9.46
CA ALA A 177 -3.37 10.73 8.04
C ALA A 177 -2.76 9.33 7.86
N VAL A 178 -3.47 8.44 7.20
CA VAL A 178 -3.08 7.03 6.96
C VAL A 178 -3.03 6.78 5.47
N ASN A 179 -1.85 6.42 4.96
CA ASN A 179 -1.66 6.09 3.56
C ASN A 179 -1.32 4.60 3.47
N VAL A 180 -2.21 3.79 2.89
CA VAL A 180 -2.04 2.34 2.79
C VAL A 180 -2.18 1.88 1.35
N GLU A 181 -1.19 1.12 0.88
CA GLU A 181 -1.20 0.57 -0.47
C GLU A 181 -0.75 -0.90 -0.48
N LEU A 182 -1.49 -1.72 -1.20
CA LEU A 182 -1.19 -3.12 -1.48
C LEU A 182 -0.97 -3.30 -2.98
N CYS A 183 0.10 -2.69 -3.48
CA CYS A 183 0.41 -2.64 -4.92
C CYS A 183 0.67 -4.03 -5.52
N THR A 184 1.19 -4.96 -4.72
CA THR A 184 1.48 -6.33 -5.18
C THR A 184 0.22 -7.10 -5.59
N LEU A 185 -0.97 -6.71 -5.09
CA LEU A 185 -2.25 -7.27 -5.55
C LEU A 185 -2.54 -6.99 -7.04
N HIS A 186 -1.86 -6.00 -7.64
CA HIS A 186 -2.11 -5.58 -9.02
C HIS A 186 -1.07 -6.07 -10.02
N ILE A 187 -0.17 -6.96 -9.62
CA ILE A 187 0.73 -7.62 -10.58
C ILE A 187 -0.08 -8.37 -11.63
N ASN A 188 0.46 -8.42 -12.85
CA ASN A 188 -0.12 -9.12 -13.98
C ASN A 188 0.99 -9.75 -14.83
N GLU A 189 0.61 -10.80 -15.57
CA GLU A 189 1.45 -11.29 -16.66
C GLU A 189 1.47 -10.28 -17.79
N THR A 190 2.66 -9.97 -18.27
CA THR A 190 2.85 -9.06 -19.39
C THR A 190 4.26 -9.22 -19.98
N HIS A 191 4.38 -8.99 -21.28
CA HIS A 191 5.66 -8.85 -21.98
C HIS A 191 6.02 -7.38 -22.21
N ASP A 192 5.20 -6.46 -21.70
CA ASP A 192 5.42 -5.02 -21.79
C ASP A 192 6.46 -4.60 -20.73
N LEU A 193 7.61 -4.14 -21.22
CA LEU A 193 8.73 -3.76 -20.37
C LEU A 193 8.39 -2.60 -19.43
N GLU A 194 7.59 -1.62 -19.88
CA GLU A 194 7.20 -0.48 -19.05
C GLU A 194 6.34 -0.91 -17.86
N LYS A 195 5.41 -1.84 -18.08
CA LYS A 195 4.59 -2.41 -17.01
C LYS A 195 5.44 -3.24 -16.04
N LEU A 196 6.34 -4.08 -16.55
CA LEU A 196 7.24 -4.87 -15.70
C LEU A 196 8.11 -3.97 -14.83
N LEU A 197 8.65 -2.89 -15.40
CA LEU A 197 9.42 -1.91 -14.64
C LEU A 197 8.58 -1.17 -13.61
N SER A 198 7.34 -0.79 -13.95
CA SER A 198 6.41 -0.19 -13.00
C SER A 198 6.14 -1.11 -11.81
N PHE A 199 5.88 -2.40 -12.07
CA PHE A 199 5.70 -3.40 -11.01
C PHE A 199 6.98 -3.57 -10.15
N CYS A 200 8.16 -3.38 -10.72
CA CYS A 200 9.42 -3.41 -9.98
C CYS A 200 9.59 -2.27 -8.98
N LEU A 201 8.90 -1.15 -9.18
CA LEU A 201 8.95 0.00 -8.28
C LEU A 201 7.94 -0.12 -7.13
N TRP A 202 6.95 -1.00 -7.25
CA TRP A 202 5.85 -1.10 -6.30
C TRP A 202 6.10 -2.13 -5.22
N GLY A 203 5.61 -1.83 -4.04
CA GLY A 203 5.55 -2.73 -2.90
C GLY A 203 4.38 -2.35 -2.01
N ASP A 204 4.09 -3.17 -1.01
CA ASP A 204 3.02 -2.94 -0.07
C ASP A 204 3.54 -2.21 1.16
N GLY A 205 2.73 -1.30 1.70
CA GLY A 205 3.11 -0.58 2.90
C GLY A 205 2.02 0.36 3.40
N CYS A 206 2.23 0.86 4.60
CA CYS A 206 1.41 1.89 5.24
C CYS A 206 2.29 2.91 5.96
N ALA A 207 1.87 4.17 5.92
CA ALA A 207 2.50 5.29 6.65
C ALA A 207 1.43 6.25 7.17
#